data_9d222968efbd6320d420becb3c51a5e0
#
_entry.id   9d222968efbd6320d420becb3c51a5e0
#
_cell.length_a   1.000
_cell.length_b   1.000
_cell.length_c   1.000
_cell.angle_alpha   90.00
_cell.angle_beta   90.00
_cell.angle_gamma   90.00
#
_symmetry.space_group_name_H-M   'P 1'
#
loop_
_entity.id
_entity.type
_entity.pdbx_description
1 polymer ?
#
loop_
_entity_poly.entity_id
_entity_poly.type
_entity_poly.pdbx_seq_one_letter_code
_entity_poly.pdbx_strand_id
1 'polypeptide(L)'
;MVVINIIKNNLTRSIGNYLQVASRLRYSTEMSPVYKTLAVSTLKPFVYMVKLNRPEKLNAINPTMWREFKECFEGLAFNPDCRVIILSAAGKAFCSGIDLQGMLEMGQILAQHNDIARKCRALEPKIKDYQDSFTAIEKCPKPVIAAVHGACIGAADVGTLQRFPKIVGSDSLVRELVYTARKYPAAEALENGFISCILDNEESLLNKAIEVAENIAKKSPVAVQGSKISMVYSRDHSVQEGLDHIAMHNKAMLQSEDFLDAAMAQATKSDPPIFSKL
;
A
#
# COMPACT_ATOMS: atom_id res chain seq x y z
N MET A 1 5.61 0.83 3.56
CA MET A 1 4.20 1.27 3.65
C MET A 1 4.01 1.91 5.01
N VAL A 2 3.46 3.11 5.06
CA VAL A 2 3.08 3.75 6.33
C VAL A 2 1.65 3.33 6.63
N VAL A 3 1.40 2.74 7.81
CA VAL A 3 0.05 2.28 8.18
C VAL A 3 -0.53 3.22 9.24
N ILE A 4 -1.69 3.77 8.95
CA ILE A 4 -2.46 4.66 9.83
C ILE A 4 -3.81 3.99 10.08
N ASN A 5 -4.28 3.92 11.32
CA ASN A 5 -5.50 3.18 11.67
C ASN A 5 -6.47 3.99 12.54
N ILE A 6 -7.71 3.51 12.66
CA ILE A 6 -8.78 4.09 13.51
C ILE A 6 -9.02 3.20 14.73
N ILE A 7 -9.10 3.81 15.92
CA ILE A 7 -9.77 3.20 17.07
C ILE A 7 -11.02 4.02 17.41
N LYS A 8 -12.20 3.46 17.17
CA LYS A 8 -13.29 3.37 18.14
C LYS A 8 -14.50 2.67 17.54
N ASN A 9 -14.94 1.62 18.21
CA ASN A 9 -16.32 1.15 18.15
C ASN A 9 -17.20 2.18 18.89
N ASN A 10 -17.79 3.10 18.16
CA ASN A 10 -19.03 3.77 18.60
C ASN A 10 -19.94 3.88 17.38
N LEU A 11 -20.86 2.92 17.30
CA LEU A 11 -22.06 2.98 16.47
C LEU A 11 -22.92 4.15 16.95
N THR A 12 -22.85 5.29 16.25
CA THR A 12 -23.99 6.21 16.13
C THR A 12 -23.80 7.11 14.92
N ARG A 13 -24.68 6.91 13.94
CA ARG A 13 -25.24 7.81 12.93
C ARG A 13 -24.42 9.06 12.54
N SER A 14 -23.93 9.08 11.32
CA SER A 14 -24.11 10.25 10.45
C SER A 14 -23.95 9.81 8.99
N ILE A 15 -25.06 9.39 8.37
CA ILE A 15 -25.21 9.29 6.91
C ILE A 15 -25.73 10.67 6.48
N GLY A 16 -24.89 11.52 5.94
CA GLY A 16 -25.43 12.82 5.54
C GLY A 16 -24.54 13.71 4.66
N ASN A 17 -23.23 13.62 4.72
CA ASN A 17 -22.39 14.66 4.08
C ASN A 17 -21.36 14.20 3.06
N TYR A 18 -21.34 12.92 2.68
CA TYR A 18 -20.34 12.38 1.73
C TYR A 18 -20.50 12.85 0.27
N LEU A 19 -21.67 13.32 -0.13
CA LEU A 19 -21.96 13.72 -1.51
C LEU A 19 -21.55 15.18 -1.84
N GLN A 20 -21.27 16.01 -0.86
CA GLN A 20 -21.01 17.45 -1.10
C GLN A 20 -19.54 17.81 -1.26
N VAL A 21 -18.61 17.02 -0.77
CA VAL A 21 -17.16 17.26 -0.92
C VAL A 21 -16.63 16.72 -2.26
N ALA A 22 -17.20 15.66 -2.78
CA ALA A 22 -16.79 15.07 -4.06
C ALA A 22 -17.15 15.90 -5.30
N SER A 23 -18.05 16.88 -5.18
CA SER A 23 -18.58 17.63 -6.34
C SER A 23 -17.78 18.86 -6.75
N ARG A 24 -16.70 19.25 -6.08
CA ARG A 24 -15.94 20.47 -6.35
C ARG A 24 -14.55 20.31 -6.94
N LEU A 25 -14.05 19.10 -7.13
CA LEU A 25 -12.72 18.87 -7.72
C LEU A 25 -12.85 18.27 -9.13
N ARG A 26 -13.09 19.11 -10.13
CA ARG A 26 -12.84 18.75 -11.53
C ARG A 26 -11.34 18.86 -11.79
N TYR A 27 -10.65 17.73 -11.78
CA TYR A 27 -9.30 17.60 -12.33
C TYR A 27 -9.35 16.79 -13.62
N SER A 28 -8.52 17.19 -14.60
CA SER A 28 -8.44 16.71 -15.97
C SER A 28 -8.47 15.18 -16.07
N THR A 29 -9.39 14.71 -16.86
CA THR A 29 -9.64 13.32 -17.20
C THR A 29 -8.65 12.85 -18.27
N GLU A 30 -7.46 12.44 -17.89
CA GLU A 30 -6.85 11.31 -18.59
C GLU A 30 -7.51 10.05 -18.03
N MET A 31 -8.03 9.19 -18.92
CA MET A 31 -8.78 7.99 -18.55
C MET A 31 -7.88 7.04 -17.75
N SER A 32 -7.95 7.13 -16.43
CA SER A 32 -7.43 6.06 -15.57
C SER A 32 -8.13 4.76 -15.95
N PRO A 33 -7.42 3.62 -16.01
CA PRO A 33 -8.07 2.34 -16.31
C PRO A 33 -9.27 2.14 -15.38
N VAL A 34 -10.41 1.75 -15.94
CA VAL A 34 -11.63 1.51 -15.16
C VAL A 34 -11.51 0.14 -14.52
N TYR A 35 -11.19 0.11 -13.22
CA TYR A 35 -11.19 -1.11 -12.43
C TYR A 35 -12.61 -1.44 -11.94
N LYS A 36 -12.90 -2.74 -11.79
CA LYS A 36 -14.19 -3.25 -11.29
C LYS A 36 -14.26 -3.27 -9.77
N THR A 37 -13.13 -3.50 -9.12
CA THR A 37 -13.02 -3.73 -7.68
C THR A 37 -12.19 -2.69 -6.95
N LEU A 38 -11.52 -1.81 -7.69
CA LEU A 38 -10.77 -0.68 -7.17
C LEU A 38 -11.34 0.63 -7.73
N ALA A 39 -11.26 1.69 -6.94
CA ALA A 39 -11.52 3.06 -7.38
C ALA A 39 -10.24 3.86 -7.25
N VAL A 40 -9.75 4.41 -8.37
CA VAL A 40 -8.55 5.24 -8.42
C VAL A 40 -8.94 6.69 -8.65
N SER A 41 -8.40 7.60 -7.85
CA SER A 41 -8.67 9.03 -7.97
C SER A 41 -7.46 9.87 -7.54
N THR A 42 -7.34 11.07 -8.11
CA THR A 42 -6.36 12.07 -7.69
C THR A 42 -6.99 12.94 -6.61
N LEU A 43 -6.42 12.96 -5.41
CA LEU A 43 -6.93 13.77 -4.28
C LEU A 43 -6.32 15.17 -4.26
N LYS A 44 -5.05 15.26 -4.56
CA LYS A 44 -4.23 16.48 -4.60
C LYS A 44 -3.20 16.32 -5.72
N PRO A 45 -2.54 17.40 -6.16
CA PRO A 45 -1.42 17.28 -7.09
C PRO A 45 -0.42 16.22 -6.61
N PHE A 46 -0.10 15.26 -7.46
CA PHE A 46 0.79 14.13 -7.21
C PHE A 46 0.35 13.12 -6.13
N VAL A 47 -0.82 13.27 -5.52
CA VAL A 47 -1.36 12.36 -4.49
C VAL A 47 -2.54 11.59 -5.06
N TYR A 48 -2.37 10.30 -5.25
CA TYR A 48 -3.37 9.37 -5.75
C TYR A 48 -3.98 8.57 -4.62
N MET A 49 -5.27 8.24 -4.73
CA MET A 49 -5.94 7.30 -3.85
C MET A 49 -6.35 6.07 -4.63
N VAL A 50 -5.97 4.92 -4.13
CA VAL A 50 -6.49 3.61 -4.54
C VAL A 50 -7.40 3.12 -3.41
N LYS A 51 -8.68 2.95 -3.71
CA LYS A 51 -9.68 2.52 -2.74
C LYS A 51 -10.21 1.15 -3.12
N LEU A 52 -10.19 0.19 -2.16
CA LEU A 52 -10.91 -1.06 -2.31
C LEU A 52 -12.40 -0.74 -2.41
N ASN A 53 -13.08 -1.24 -3.44
CA ASN A 53 -14.43 -0.82 -3.79
C ASN A 53 -15.39 -2.00 -4.01
N ARG A 54 -15.47 -2.88 -3.01
CA ARG A 54 -16.46 -3.95 -2.87
C ARG A 54 -17.10 -3.92 -1.48
N PRO A 55 -17.69 -2.77 -1.05
CA PRO A 55 -18.19 -2.60 0.32
C PRO A 55 -19.26 -3.61 0.70
N GLU A 56 -20.08 -4.07 -0.27
CA GLU A 56 -21.14 -5.09 -0.10
C GLU A 56 -20.57 -6.49 0.25
N LYS A 57 -19.30 -6.74 -0.05
CA LYS A 57 -18.54 -7.94 0.29
C LYS A 57 -17.43 -7.67 1.33
N LEU A 58 -17.55 -6.58 2.08
CA LEU A 58 -16.54 -6.14 3.06
C LEU A 58 -15.12 -6.10 2.47
N ASN A 59 -15.02 -5.76 1.19
CA ASN A 59 -13.78 -5.71 0.42
C ASN A 59 -13.00 -7.04 0.42
N ALA A 60 -13.69 -8.19 0.47
CA ALA A 60 -13.06 -9.49 0.27
C ALA A 60 -12.37 -9.54 -1.09
N ILE A 61 -11.16 -10.07 -1.12
CA ILE A 61 -10.29 -10.10 -2.30
C ILE A 61 -10.67 -11.28 -3.18
N ASN A 62 -11.34 -11.00 -4.30
CA ASN A 62 -11.70 -11.98 -5.32
C ASN A 62 -10.63 -12.05 -6.44
N PRO A 63 -10.71 -13.02 -7.38
CA PRO A 63 -9.75 -13.16 -8.46
C PRO A 63 -9.55 -11.89 -9.31
N THR A 64 -10.59 -11.10 -9.49
CA THR A 64 -10.49 -9.81 -10.20
C THR A 64 -9.66 -8.81 -9.42
N MET A 65 -9.88 -8.66 -8.11
CA MET A 65 -9.16 -7.72 -7.26
C MET A 65 -7.67 -8.08 -7.14
N TRP A 66 -7.32 -9.38 -7.10
CA TRP A 66 -5.92 -9.82 -7.13
C TRP A 66 -5.20 -9.28 -8.36
N ARG A 67 -5.79 -9.46 -9.55
CA ARG A 67 -5.22 -8.97 -10.80
C ARG A 67 -5.19 -7.44 -10.84
N GLU A 68 -6.27 -6.78 -10.46
CA GLU A 68 -6.37 -5.32 -10.48
C GLU A 68 -5.39 -4.64 -9.51
N PHE A 69 -5.05 -5.25 -8.38
CA PHE A 69 -3.98 -4.76 -7.51
C PHE A 69 -2.65 -4.69 -8.27
N LYS A 70 -2.25 -5.78 -8.93
CA LYS A 70 -1.00 -5.81 -9.69
C LYS A 70 -1.00 -4.75 -10.79
N GLU A 71 -2.00 -4.76 -11.65
CA GLU A 71 -2.15 -3.82 -12.76
C GLU A 71 -2.15 -2.35 -12.29
N CYS A 72 -2.87 -2.04 -11.22
CA CYS A 72 -2.99 -0.69 -10.69
C CYS A 72 -1.64 -0.16 -10.15
N PHE A 73 -0.97 -0.93 -9.31
CA PHE A 73 0.28 -0.47 -8.70
C PHE A 73 1.46 -0.49 -9.68
N GLU A 74 1.49 -1.42 -10.64
CA GLU A 74 2.44 -1.38 -11.75
C GLU A 74 2.21 -0.15 -12.66
N GLY A 75 0.94 0.18 -12.98
CA GLY A 75 0.60 1.38 -13.74
C GLY A 75 0.98 2.67 -13.02
N LEU A 76 0.66 2.78 -11.72
CA LEU A 76 1.02 3.96 -10.92
C LEU A 76 2.53 4.09 -10.69
N ALA A 77 3.29 2.98 -10.71
CA ALA A 77 4.74 3.02 -10.60
C ALA A 77 5.41 3.85 -11.70
N PHE A 78 4.86 3.83 -12.90
CA PHE A 78 5.37 4.57 -14.07
C PHE A 78 4.61 5.88 -14.35
N ASN A 79 3.58 6.19 -13.59
CA ASN A 79 2.83 7.45 -13.80
C ASN A 79 3.62 8.65 -13.25
N PRO A 80 4.09 9.59 -14.10
CA PRO A 80 4.88 10.74 -13.67
C PRO A 80 4.08 11.75 -12.84
N ASP A 81 2.74 11.72 -12.93
CA ASP A 81 1.85 12.55 -12.11
C ASP A 81 1.58 11.95 -10.73
N CYS A 82 2.01 10.71 -10.46
CA CYS A 82 1.88 10.06 -9.16
C CYS A 82 3.21 10.12 -8.40
N ARG A 83 3.21 10.72 -7.21
CA ARG A 83 4.37 10.69 -6.29
C ARG A 83 4.08 9.89 -5.03
N VAL A 84 2.82 9.86 -4.59
CA VAL A 84 2.38 9.16 -3.37
C VAL A 84 1.02 8.53 -3.61
N ILE A 85 0.84 7.35 -3.05
CA ILE A 85 -0.41 6.59 -3.14
C ILE A 85 -1.00 6.44 -1.73
N ILE A 86 -2.27 6.76 -1.56
CA ILE A 86 -3.05 6.43 -0.36
C ILE A 86 -3.89 5.20 -0.69
N LEU A 87 -3.68 4.10 0.03
CA LEU A 87 -4.50 2.90 -0.06
C LEU A 87 -5.56 2.95 1.04
N SER A 88 -6.83 2.99 0.64
CA SER A 88 -7.99 3.04 1.53
C SER A 88 -9.04 2.01 1.12
N ALA A 89 -10.20 2.00 1.77
CA ALA A 89 -11.29 1.11 1.43
C ALA A 89 -12.66 1.81 1.55
N ALA A 90 -13.64 1.35 0.81
CA ALA A 90 -15.02 1.78 0.93
C ALA A 90 -15.80 0.94 1.96
N GLY A 91 -16.81 1.54 2.61
CA GLY A 91 -17.69 0.82 3.53
C GLY A 91 -17.10 0.65 4.93
N LYS A 92 -17.61 -0.31 5.70
CA LYS A 92 -17.36 -0.45 7.14
C LYS A 92 -16.12 -1.27 7.52
N ALA A 93 -15.45 -1.89 6.55
CA ALA A 93 -14.25 -2.70 6.77
C ALA A 93 -13.21 -2.42 5.71
N PHE A 94 -11.94 -2.42 6.09
CA PHE A 94 -10.85 -2.27 5.13
C PHE A 94 -10.78 -3.49 4.21
N CYS A 95 -10.69 -4.70 4.78
CA CYS A 95 -10.67 -5.94 4.02
C CYS A 95 -11.07 -7.11 4.92
N SER A 96 -11.94 -7.99 4.45
CA SER A 96 -12.35 -9.20 5.18
C SER A 96 -11.56 -10.46 4.79
N GLY A 97 -10.48 -10.33 4.03
CA GLY A 97 -9.64 -11.45 3.61
C GLY A 97 -9.99 -11.98 2.21
N ILE A 98 -9.74 -13.27 1.97
CA ILE A 98 -9.96 -13.91 0.67
C ILE A 98 -11.45 -14.18 0.45
N ASP A 99 -11.94 -13.87 -0.76
CA ASP A 99 -13.30 -14.18 -1.19
C ASP A 99 -13.45 -15.70 -1.44
N LEU A 100 -14.58 -16.25 -1.01
CA LEU A 100 -14.92 -17.68 -1.23
C LEU A 100 -14.88 -18.08 -2.72
N GLN A 101 -15.17 -17.17 -3.64
CA GLN A 101 -15.07 -17.43 -5.07
C GLN A 101 -13.65 -17.82 -5.48
N GLY A 102 -12.63 -17.18 -4.91
CA GLY A 102 -11.23 -17.54 -5.17
C GLY A 102 -10.88 -18.95 -4.69
N MET A 103 -11.48 -19.38 -3.57
CA MET A 103 -11.30 -20.76 -3.07
C MET A 103 -11.96 -21.79 -3.98
N LEU A 104 -13.13 -21.47 -4.55
CA LEU A 104 -13.80 -22.35 -5.51
C LEU A 104 -13.00 -22.52 -6.80
N GLU A 105 -12.39 -21.43 -7.32
CA GLU A 105 -11.51 -21.52 -8.49
C GLU A 105 -10.28 -22.40 -8.23
N MET A 106 -9.68 -22.29 -7.05
CA MET A 106 -8.60 -23.19 -6.65
C MET A 106 -9.05 -24.65 -6.60
N GLY A 107 -10.23 -24.91 -6.04
CA GLY A 107 -10.84 -26.23 -6.05
C GLY A 107 -11.04 -26.81 -7.46
N GLN A 108 -11.48 -26.00 -8.40
CA GLN A 108 -11.64 -26.38 -9.81
C GLN A 108 -10.30 -26.74 -10.47
N ILE A 109 -9.23 -25.96 -10.21
CA ILE A 109 -7.88 -26.28 -10.71
C ILE A 109 -7.43 -27.64 -10.18
N LEU A 110 -7.64 -27.90 -8.90
CA LEU A 110 -7.28 -29.18 -8.27
C LEU A 110 -8.08 -30.36 -8.83
N ALA A 111 -9.34 -30.15 -9.17
CA ALA A 111 -10.21 -31.19 -9.71
C ALA A 111 -9.84 -31.61 -11.16
N GLN A 112 -9.08 -30.79 -11.89
CA GLN A 112 -8.65 -31.10 -13.26
C GLN A 112 -7.55 -32.17 -13.32
N HIS A 113 -6.94 -32.52 -12.21
CA HIS A 113 -5.84 -33.47 -12.16
C HIS A 113 -6.04 -34.53 -11.07
N ASN A 114 -5.69 -35.77 -11.36
CA ASN A 114 -5.85 -36.89 -10.41
C ASN A 114 -4.64 -37.07 -9.51
N ASP A 115 -3.42 -36.77 -9.99
CA ASP A 115 -2.20 -36.92 -9.20
C ASP A 115 -1.71 -35.61 -8.57
N ILE A 116 -0.99 -35.74 -7.45
CA ILE A 116 -0.49 -34.62 -6.65
C ILE A 116 0.51 -33.76 -7.41
N ALA A 117 1.41 -34.35 -8.20
CA ALA A 117 2.46 -33.60 -8.89
C ALA A 117 1.85 -32.62 -9.91
N ARG A 118 0.84 -33.05 -10.65
CA ARG A 118 0.12 -32.20 -11.60
C ARG A 118 -0.71 -31.14 -10.90
N LYS A 119 -1.36 -31.49 -9.78
CA LYS A 119 -2.07 -30.52 -8.92
C LYS A 119 -1.13 -29.43 -8.42
N CYS A 120 0.03 -29.79 -7.88
CA CYS A 120 1.02 -28.83 -7.41
C CYS A 120 1.52 -27.91 -8.53
N ARG A 121 1.82 -28.50 -9.69
CA ARG A 121 2.28 -27.75 -10.86
C ARG A 121 1.22 -26.76 -11.40
N ALA A 122 -0.06 -27.09 -11.29
CA ALA A 122 -1.15 -26.20 -11.67
C ALA A 122 -1.42 -25.09 -10.64
N LEU A 123 -1.22 -25.37 -9.35
CA LEU A 123 -1.44 -24.39 -8.28
C LEU A 123 -0.33 -23.35 -8.13
N GLU A 124 0.92 -23.75 -8.37
CA GLU A 124 2.08 -22.87 -8.13
C GLU A 124 1.98 -21.52 -8.87
N PRO A 125 1.65 -21.44 -10.16
CA PRO A 125 1.46 -20.15 -10.85
C PRO A 125 0.37 -19.30 -10.21
N LYS A 126 -0.74 -19.92 -9.80
CA LYS A 126 -1.86 -19.21 -9.18
C LYS A 126 -1.49 -18.61 -7.82
N ILE A 127 -0.74 -19.35 -7.01
CA ILE A 127 -0.22 -18.83 -5.73
C ILE A 127 0.73 -17.65 -5.99
N LYS A 128 1.61 -17.76 -6.98
CA LYS A 128 2.52 -16.69 -7.37
C LYS A 128 1.79 -15.44 -7.84
N ASP A 129 0.73 -15.58 -8.62
CA ASP A 129 -0.12 -14.44 -9.03
C ASP A 129 -0.71 -13.69 -7.83
N TYR A 130 -1.15 -14.42 -6.79
CA TYR A 130 -1.65 -13.81 -5.57
C TYR A 130 -0.54 -13.12 -4.77
N GLN A 131 0.63 -13.74 -4.65
CA GLN A 131 1.80 -13.14 -4.02
C GLN A 131 2.27 -11.88 -4.76
N ASP A 132 2.25 -11.91 -6.09
CA ASP A 132 2.65 -10.79 -6.95
C ASP A 132 1.75 -9.57 -6.78
N SER A 133 0.47 -9.76 -6.47
CA SER A 133 -0.46 -8.65 -6.23
C SER A 133 -0.03 -7.77 -5.05
N PHE A 134 0.41 -8.37 -3.94
CA PHE A 134 0.96 -7.62 -2.81
C PHE A 134 2.41 -7.19 -3.06
N THR A 135 3.17 -7.99 -3.79
CA THR A 135 4.54 -7.65 -4.18
C THR A 135 4.58 -6.40 -5.06
N ALA A 136 3.58 -6.20 -5.93
CA ALA A 136 3.44 -4.99 -6.74
C ALA A 136 3.30 -3.72 -5.88
N ILE A 137 2.55 -3.78 -4.76
CA ILE A 137 2.42 -2.67 -3.80
C ILE A 137 3.79 -2.36 -3.16
N GLU A 138 4.51 -3.38 -2.76
CA GLU A 138 5.82 -3.26 -2.12
C GLU A 138 6.88 -2.73 -3.07
N LYS A 139 6.96 -3.29 -4.28
CA LYS A 139 7.95 -2.94 -5.31
C LYS A 139 7.63 -1.64 -6.05
N CYS A 140 6.39 -1.15 -6.00
CA CYS A 140 6.07 0.17 -6.52
C CYS A 140 7.03 1.20 -5.91
N PRO A 141 7.80 1.96 -6.70
CA PRO A 141 8.77 2.91 -6.16
C PRO A 141 8.11 4.07 -5.40
N LYS A 142 6.84 4.37 -5.72
CA LYS A 142 6.08 5.42 -5.03
C LYS A 142 5.77 4.99 -3.58
N PRO A 143 5.89 5.88 -2.58
CA PRO A 143 5.41 5.62 -1.23
C PRO A 143 3.92 5.25 -1.22
N VAL A 144 3.55 4.28 -0.39
CA VAL A 144 2.16 3.87 -0.19
C VAL A 144 1.81 4.05 1.29
N ILE A 145 0.77 4.84 1.55
CA ILE A 145 0.20 5.07 2.88
C ILE A 145 -1.08 4.26 2.98
N ALA A 146 -1.14 3.31 3.91
CA ALA A 146 -2.36 2.55 4.17
C ALA A 146 -3.21 3.27 5.23
N ALA A 147 -4.37 3.77 4.82
CA ALA A 147 -5.38 4.36 5.69
C ALA A 147 -6.41 3.27 6.05
N VAL A 148 -6.14 2.55 7.14
CA VAL A 148 -6.88 1.34 7.53
C VAL A 148 -7.98 1.67 8.54
N HIS A 149 -9.22 1.29 8.26
CA HIS A 149 -10.35 1.42 9.17
C HIS A 149 -11.11 0.09 9.33
N GLY A 150 -11.75 -0.09 10.48
CA GLY A 150 -12.51 -1.30 10.75
C GLY A 150 -11.67 -2.59 10.68
N ALA A 151 -12.28 -3.68 10.24
CA ALA A 151 -11.60 -4.96 10.14
C ALA A 151 -10.63 -4.99 8.96
N CYS A 152 -9.42 -5.49 9.21
CA CYS A 152 -8.39 -5.78 8.20
C CYS A 152 -7.88 -7.20 8.44
N ILE A 153 -8.36 -8.16 7.65
CA ILE A 153 -8.01 -9.58 7.78
C ILE A 153 -6.95 -9.91 6.73
N GLY A 154 -5.80 -10.39 7.20
CA GLY A 154 -4.69 -10.81 6.36
C GLY A 154 -4.82 -12.25 5.87
N ALA A 155 -4.16 -12.54 4.75
CA ALA A 155 -3.94 -13.89 4.25
C ALA A 155 -2.51 -14.31 4.57
N ALA A 156 -2.34 -15.23 5.51
CA ALA A 156 -1.01 -15.61 6.02
C ALA A 156 -0.11 -16.24 4.94
N ASP A 157 -0.70 -16.97 4.00
CA ASP A 157 -0.05 -17.78 2.98
C ASP A 157 0.41 -17.03 1.73
N VAL A 158 0.01 -15.76 1.56
CA VAL A 158 0.41 -14.93 0.41
C VAL A 158 1.44 -13.85 0.76
N GLY A 159 2.25 -14.07 1.78
CA GLY A 159 3.43 -13.26 2.09
C GLY A 159 3.38 -12.48 3.41
N THR A 160 2.35 -12.66 4.24
CA THR A 160 2.31 -12.07 5.58
C THR A 160 3.44 -12.63 6.46
N LEU A 161 3.65 -13.95 6.45
CA LEU A 161 4.67 -14.60 7.26
C LEU A 161 6.10 -14.21 6.89
N GLN A 162 6.32 -13.78 5.65
CA GLN A 162 7.62 -13.34 5.16
C GLN A 162 7.90 -11.85 5.45
N ARG A 163 6.83 -11.04 5.62
CA ARG A 163 6.94 -9.57 5.78
C ARG A 163 6.70 -9.11 7.21
N PHE A 164 5.68 -9.65 7.86
CA PHE A 164 5.23 -9.19 9.18
C PHE A 164 6.32 -9.29 10.26
N PRO A 165 7.09 -10.39 10.38
CA PRO A 165 8.19 -10.50 11.34
C PRO A 165 9.31 -9.48 11.13
N LYS A 166 9.46 -8.97 9.90
CA LYS A 166 10.49 -7.97 9.55
C LYS A 166 10.05 -6.52 9.79
N ILE A 167 8.78 -6.30 10.11
CA ILE A 167 8.19 -4.98 10.34
C ILE A 167 7.92 -4.76 11.82
N VAL A 168 7.49 -5.79 12.53
CA VAL A 168 7.22 -5.75 13.97
C VAL A 168 8.48 -6.13 14.73
N GLY A 169 8.90 -5.33 15.69
CA GLY A 169 10.15 -5.52 16.44
C GLY A 169 10.18 -6.70 17.41
N SER A 170 9.13 -7.52 17.49
CA SER A 170 9.01 -8.65 18.41
C SER A 170 8.60 -9.93 17.67
N ASP A 171 9.57 -10.84 17.48
CA ASP A 171 9.32 -12.17 16.87
C ASP A 171 8.37 -13.02 17.73
N SER A 172 8.47 -12.91 19.05
CA SER A 172 7.58 -13.62 19.98
C SER A 172 6.12 -13.21 19.81
N LEU A 173 5.85 -11.90 19.70
CA LEU A 173 4.50 -11.39 19.47
C LEU A 173 3.96 -11.84 18.11
N VAL A 174 4.78 -11.78 17.07
CA VAL A 174 4.36 -12.25 15.74
C VAL A 174 3.97 -13.72 15.75
N ARG A 175 4.75 -14.56 16.42
CA ARG A 175 4.45 -16.01 16.58
C ARG A 175 3.15 -16.22 17.36
N GLU A 176 2.96 -15.49 18.46
CA GLU A 176 1.71 -15.53 19.22
C GLU A 176 0.51 -15.17 18.34
N LEU A 177 0.56 -14.03 17.66
CA LEU A 177 -0.53 -13.56 16.79
C LEU A 177 -0.86 -14.58 15.68
N VAL A 178 0.17 -15.14 15.05
CA VAL A 178 0.01 -16.11 13.95
C VAL A 178 -0.53 -17.44 14.47
N TYR A 179 0.00 -17.96 15.59
CA TYR A 179 -0.39 -19.28 16.08
C TYR A 179 -1.75 -19.28 16.75
N THR A 180 -2.11 -18.18 17.44
CA THR A 180 -3.42 -18.06 18.10
C THR A 180 -4.51 -17.52 17.19
N ALA A 181 -4.14 -16.89 16.09
CA ALA A 181 -5.05 -16.16 15.20
C ALA A 181 -5.96 -15.14 15.95
N ARG A 182 -5.49 -14.65 17.11
CA ARG A 182 -6.22 -13.64 17.87
C ARG A 182 -6.30 -12.31 17.14
N LYS A 183 -7.25 -11.51 17.53
CA LYS A 183 -7.32 -10.13 17.04
C LYS A 183 -6.10 -9.34 17.50
N TYR A 184 -5.60 -8.49 16.63
CA TYR A 184 -4.50 -7.56 16.87
C TYR A 184 -5.08 -6.14 16.92
N PRO A 185 -5.37 -5.59 18.12
CA PRO A 185 -5.95 -4.27 18.27
C PRO A 185 -4.99 -3.18 17.79
N ALA A 186 -5.54 -2.07 17.30
CA ALA A 186 -4.73 -0.97 16.81
C ALA A 186 -3.83 -0.34 17.89
N ALA A 187 -4.28 -0.30 19.16
CA ALA A 187 -3.46 0.18 20.28
C ALA A 187 -2.18 -0.65 20.42
N GLU A 188 -2.32 -1.98 20.44
CA GLU A 188 -1.20 -2.89 20.51
C GLU A 188 -0.30 -2.80 19.26
N ALA A 189 -0.90 -2.61 18.09
CA ALA A 189 -0.17 -2.41 16.84
C ALA A 189 0.66 -1.11 16.83
N LEU A 190 0.17 -0.05 17.48
CA LEU A 190 0.91 1.19 17.68
C LEU A 190 2.08 1.01 18.66
N GLU A 191 1.83 0.36 19.80
CA GLU A 191 2.87 0.08 20.81
C GLU A 191 4.03 -0.75 20.23
N ASN A 192 3.73 -1.68 19.33
CA ASN A 192 4.72 -2.54 18.69
C ASN A 192 5.28 -1.98 17.37
N GLY A 193 4.96 -0.73 17.03
CA GLY A 193 5.52 -0.04 15.86
C GLY A 193 5.00 -0.55 14.49
N PHE A 194 3.94 -1.36 14.47
CA PHE A 194 3.35 -1.83 13.21
C PHE A 194 2.58 -0.73 12.49
N ILE A 195 1.93 0.17 13.24
CA ILE A 195 1.28 1.36 12.69
C ILE A 195 1.89 2.62 13.27
N SER A 196 1.77 3.74 12.56
CA SER A 196 2.41 5.00 12.94
C SER A 196 1.52 5.92 13.75
N CYS A 197 0.21 5.83 13.64
CA CYS A 197 -0.73 6.60 14.46
C CYS A 197 -2.14 6.00 14.44
N ILE A 198 -2.97 6.47 15.36
CA ILE A 198 -4.37 6.09 15.51
C ILE A 198 -5.19 7.38 15.52
N LEU A 199 -6.31 7.38 14.80
CA LEU A 199 -7.22 8.51 14.68
C LEU A 199 -8.63 8.12 15.16
N ASP A 200 -9.45 9.12 15.46
CA ASP A 200 -10.77 8.91 16.06
C ASP A 200 -11.86 8.43 15.09
N ASN A 201 -11.71 8.78 13.79
CA ASN A 201 -12.72 8.47 12.77
C ASN A 201 -12.11 8.44 11.35
N GLU A 202 -12.90 8.01 10.36
CA GLU A 202 -12.46 7.90 8.98
C GLU A 202 -12.07 9.24 8.34
N GLU A 203 -12.74 10.32 8.71
CA GLU A 203 -12.44 11.65 8.17
C GLU A 203 -11.06 12.12 8.66
N SER A 204 -10.80 12.02 9.97
CA SER A 204 -9.49 12.36 10.54
C SER A 204 -8.38 11.45 10.02
N LEU A 205 -8.66 10.15 9.81
CA LEU A 205 -7.74 9.20 9.20
C LEU A 205 -7.36 9.62 7.78
N LEU A 206 -8.34 9.93 6.95
CA LEU A 206 -8.10 10.35 5.57
C LEU A 206 -7.36 11.69 5.51
N ASN A 207 -7.76 12.65 6.34
CA ASN A 207 -7.10 13.96 6.44
C ASN A 207 -5.63 13.80 6.84
N LYS A 208 -5.33 12.94 7.82
CA LYS A 208 -3.94 12.65 8.23
C LYS A 208 -3.15 11.96 7.12
N ALA A 209 -3.75 11.02 6.42
CA ALA A 209 -3.10 10.37 5.27
C ALA A 209 -2.79 11.36 4.14
N ILE A 210 -3.71 12.29 3.85
CA ILE A 210 -3.50 13.35 2.85
C ILE A 210 -2.38 14.30 3.31
N GLU A 211 -2.39 14.75 4.56
CA GLU A 211 -1.34 15.62 5.13
C GLU A 211 0.06 14.99 4.95
N VAL A 212 0.20 13.72 5.33
CA VAL A 212 1.47 13.00 5.17
C VAL A 212 1.83 12.85 3.69
N ALA A 213 0.86 12.52 2.83
CA ALA A 213 1.08 12.37 1.40
C ALA A 213 1.51 13.68 0.74
N GLU A 214 0.89 14.82 1.08
CA GLU A 214 1.28 16.14 0.57
C GLU A 214 2.69 16.53 1.02
N ASN A 215 3.06 16.21 2.26
CA ASN A 215 4.42 16.45 2.76
C ASN A 215 5.47 15.61 2.03
N ILE A 216 5.15 14.37 1.67
CA ILE A 216 6.02 13.53 0.84
C ILE A 216 6.07 14.05 -0.60
N ALA A 217 4.92 14.41 -1.19
CA ALA A 217 4.83 14.86 -2.56
C ALA A 217 5.61 16.15 -2.85
N LYS A 218 5.88 16.97 -1.83
CA LYS A 218 6.73 18.17 -1.90
C LYS A 218 8.23 17.87 -1.97
N LYS A 219 8.65 16.65 -1.66
CA LYS A 219 10.08 16.26 -1.68
C LYS A 219 10.48 15.82 -3.09
N SER A 220 11.80 15.81 -3.34
CA SER A 220 12.34 15.27 -4.58
C SER A 220 11.83 13.85 -4.83
N PRO A 221 11.16 13.58 -5.96
CA PRO A 221 10.72 12.23 -6.28
C PRO A 221 11.89 11.26 -6.48
N VAL A 222 13.04 11.75 -6.95
CA VAL A 222 14.28 10.97 -7.06
C VAL A 222 14.72 10.47 -5.68
N ALA A 223 14.82 11.38 -4.69
CA ALA A 223 15.25 11.02 -3.34
C ALA A 223 14.23 10.10 -2.63
N VAL A 224 12.94 10.41 -2.73
CA VAL A 224 11.88 9.63 -2.07
C VAL A 224 11.80 8.20 -2.62
N GLN A 225 11.81 8.04 -3.94
CA GLN A 225 11.74 6.72 -4.56
C GLN A 225 13.01 5.92 -4.32
N GLY A 226 14.19 6.55 -4.44
CA GLY A 226 15.47 5.94 -4.12
C GLY A 226 15.53 5.45 -2.67
N SER A 227 15.03 6.25 -1.72
CA SER A 227 14.95 5.86 -0.30
C SER A 227 14.06 4.63 -0.10
N LYS A 228 12.88 4.58 -0.74
CA LYS A 228 12.01 3.41 -0.65
C LYS A 228 12.68 2.16 -1.24
N ILE A 229 13.26 2.25 -2.41
CA ILE A 229 13.97 1.15 -3.07
C ILE A 229 15.06 0.61 -2.15
N SER A 230 15.88 1.51 -1.57
CA SER A 230 16.96 1.13 -0.65
C SER A 230 16.44 0.46 0.62
N MET A 231 15.40 0.99 1.26
CA MET A 231 14.80 0.39 2.46
C MET A 231 14.20 -0.99 2.19
N VAL A 232 13.52 -1.18 1.05
CA VAL A 232 12.95 -2.48 0.67
C VAL A 232 14.06 -3.49 0.39
N TYR A 233 15.12 -3.10 -0.31
CA TYR A 233 16.28 -3.95 -0.56
C TYR A 233 16.98 -4.36 0.74
N SER A 234 17.32 -3.38 1.59
CA SER A 234 18.07 -3.61 2.84
C SER A 234 17.35 -4.47 3.85
N ARG A 235 16.02 -4.55 3.78
CA ARG A 235 15.22 -5.42 4.67
C ARG A 235 15.56 -6.91 4.49
N ASP A 236 15.96 -7.32 3.30
CA ASP A 236 16.19 -8.71 2.91
C ASP A 236 17.68 -9.04 2.71
N HIS A 237 18.58 -8.07 2.94
CA HIS A 237 20.01 -8.19 2.71
C HIS A 237 20.83 -7.75 3.93
N SER A 238 22.10 -8.12 3.97
CA SER A 238 23.04 -7.65 5.00
C SER A 238 23.24 -6.13 4.88
N VAL A 239 23.75 -5.51 5.96
CA VAL A 239 24.09 -4.09 5.96
C VAL A 239 25.08 -3.77 4.84
N GLN A 240 26.11 -4.62 4.62
CA GLN A 240 27.12 -4.38 3.59
C GLN A 240 26.50 -4.42 2.17
N GLU A 241 25.69 -5.41 1.88
CA GLU A 241 24.96 -5.49 0.59
C GLU A 241 24.05 -4.27 0.38
N GLY A 242 23.38 -3.82 1.44
CA GLY A 242 22.57 -2.59 1.43
C GLY A 242 23.40 -1.33 1.13
N LEU A 243 24.60 -1.20 1.74
CA LEU A 243 25.51 -0.12 1.49
C LEU A 243 26.06 -0.14 0.05
N ASP A 244 26.42 -1.30 -0.47
CA ASP A 244 26.89 -1.44 -1.85
C ASP A 244 25.79 -1.11 -2.86
N HIS A 245 24.56 -1.56 -2.58
CA HIS A 245 23.39 -1.23 -3.40
C HIS A 245 23.11 0.27 -3.44
N ILE A 246 23.08 0.96 -2.29
CA ILE A 246 22.82 2.41 -2.27
C ILE A 246 23.99 3.21 -2.86
N ALA A 247 25.22 2.76 -2.71
CA ALA A 247 26.39 3.41 -3.34
C ALA A 247 26.27 3.36 -4.87
N MET A 248 25.84 2.22 -5.42
CA MET A 248 25.61 2.09 -6.86
C MET A 248 24.47 3.00 -7.34
N HIS A 249 23.39 3.06 -6.59
CA HIS A 249 22.23 3.91 -6.89
C HIS A 249 22.59 5.40 -6.82
N ASN A 250 23.32 5.81 -5.79
CA ASN A 250 23.70 7.20 -5.57
C ASN A 250 24.67 7.75 -6.61
N LYS A 251 25.42 6.93 -7.33
CA LYS A 251 26.25 7.39 -8.46
C LYS A 251 25.42 8.17 -9.50
N ALA A 252 24.14 7.76 -9.70
CA ALA A 252 23.22 8.47 -10.59
C ALA A 252 22.46 9.58 -9.85
N MET A 253 21.93 9.28 -8.64
CA MET A 253 21.01 10.17 -7.93
C MET A 253 21.67 11.49 -7.48
N LEU A 254 22.95 11.46 -7.08
CA LEU A 254 23.71 12.65 -6.71
C LEU A 254 24.06 13.58 -7.90
N GLN A 255 23.81 13.12 -9.14
CA GLN A 255 23.97 13.93 -10.34
C GLN A 255 22.64 14.48 -10.86
N SER A 256 21.51 14.21 -10.16
CA SER A 256 20.20 14.71 -10.56
C SER A 256 20.08 16.23 -10.35
N GLU A 257 19.28 16.87 -11.20
CA GLU A 257 18.91 18.29 -11.03
C GLU A 257 18.27 18.51 -9.66
N ASP A 258 17.41 17.58 -9.20
CA ASP A 258 16.77 17.62 -7.89
C ASP A 258 17.79 17.79 -6.74
N PHE A 259 18.93 17.07 -6.81
CA PHE A 259 19.98 17.18 -5.80
C PHE A 259 20.68 18.54 -5.83
N LEU A 260 21.02 19.01 -7.03
CA LEU A 260 21.70 20.29 -7.21
C LEU A 260 20.82 21.46 -6.76
N ASP A 261 19.54 21.45 -7.16
CA ASP A 261 18.57 22.48 -6.81
C ASP A 261 18.32 22.52 -5.29
N ALA A 262 18.16 21.35 -4.66
CA ALA A 262 17.98 21.25 -3.22
C ALA A 262 19.20 21.74 -2.45
N ALA A 263 20.42 21.37 -2.89
CA ALA A 263 21.67 21.81 -2.28
C ALA A 263 21.88 23.33 -2.41
N MET A 264 21.55 23.89 -3.60
CA MET A 264 21.63 25.33 -3.83
C MET A 264 20.63 26.10 -2.96
N ALA A 265 19.38 25.65 -2.90
CA ALA A 265 18.36 26.27 -2.06
C ALA A 265 18.76 26.27 -0.58
N GLN A 266 19.36 25.18 -0.09
CA GLN A 266 19.85 25.11 1.28
C GLN A 266 21.06 26.05 1.51
N ALA A 267 22.01 26.12 0.59
CA ALA A 267 23.20 26.99 0.70
C ALA A 267 22.79 28.47 0.70
N THR A 268 21.79 28.85 -0.08
CA THR A 268 21.32 30.24 -0.19
C THR A 268 20.23 30.60 0.80
N LYS A 269 19.74 29.61 1.59
CA LYS A 269 18.58 29.75 2.50
C LYS A 269 17.31 30.24 1.79
N SER A 270 17.14 29.85 0.53
CA SER A 270 15.95 30.14 -0.26
C SER A 270 14.85 29.07 -0.03
N ASP A 271 13.65 29.34 -0.56
CA ASP A 271 12.55 28.40 -0.51
C ASP A 271 12.92 27.07 -1.18
N PRO A 272 12.34 25.95 -0.71
CA PRO A 272 12.55 24.64 -1.34
C PRO A 272 12.16 24.66 -2.83
N PRO A 273 12.95 24.03 -3.71
CA PRO A 273 12.65 24.00 -5.13
C PRO A 273 11.37 23.21 -5.44
N ILE A 274 10.77 23.53 -6.58
CA ILE A 274 9.67 22.72 -7.16
C ILE A 274 10.31 21.67 -8.05
N PHE A 275 10.28 20.43 -7.60
CA PHE A 275 10.89 19.31 -8.32
C PHE A 275 10.09 18.89 -9.55
N SER A 276 10.80 18.51 -10.61
CA SER A 276 10.22 17.98 -11.85
C SER A 276 9.50 16.62 -11.64
N LYS A 277 8.69 16.23 -12.60
CA LYS A 277 8.09 14.90 -12.65
C LYS A 277 9.18 13.85 -12.93
N LEU A 278 9.04 12.65 -12.34
CA LEU A 278 9.95 11.52 -12.54
C LEU A 278 9.17 10.32 -13.11
#